data_21cdad1f9fa82e120191ab4f22b32feb
#
_entry.id   21cdad1f9fa82e120191ab4f22b32feb
#
_cell.length_a   1.000
_cell.length_b   1.000
_cell.length_c   1.000
_cell.angle_alpha   90.00
_cell.angle_beta   90.00
_cell.angle_gamma   90.00
#
_symmetry.space_group_name_H-M   'P 1'
#
loop_
_entity.id
_entity.type
_entity.pdbx_description
1 polymer ?
#
loop_
_entity_poly.entity_id
_entity_poly.type
_entity_poly.pdbx_seq_one_letter_code
_entity_poly.pdbx_strand_id
1 'polypeptide(L)'
;MEVELHTTAEVKELLSNMEIIKRFPMICYEKDASRLDGKTASAIMDEAKTMEYTGEWMVFTSMGVIIGLACVQVEEKKTRNLYLKEFEVATDAQGHGFSNIMLDYVFKYARNHGCQYITLMAFDDNAFEYWKHQGFSVSTKSTPQIRLFFKIKKYKVIACRDGFGIIDSIEISW
;
A
#
# COMPACT_ATOMS: atom_id res chain seq x y z
N MET A 1 -11.08 5.50 14.02
CA MET A 1 -9.76 5.37 13.37
C MET A 1 -9.28 6.76 12.99
N GLU A 2 -8.08 7.09 13.34
CA GLU A 2 -7.39 8.34 13.02
C GLU A 2 -6.34 8.07 11.95
N VAL A 3 -6.02 9.08 11.14
CA VAL A 3 -5.01 8.97 10.09
C VAL A 3 -4.13 10.21 10.13
N GLU A 4 -2.84 9.99 10.23
CA GLU A 4 -1.84 11.04 10.20
C GLU A 4 -0.90 10.84 9.01
N LEU A 5 -0.43 11.95 8.43
CA LEU A 5 0.56 11.93 7.35
C LEU A 5 1.94 12.14 7.93
N HIS A 6 2.85 11.27 7.57
CA HIS A 6 4.22 11.24 8.05
C HIS A 6 5.22 11.18 6.90
N THR A 7 6.42 11.64 7.14
CA THR A 7 7.58 11.40 6.28
C THR A 7 8.13 9.99 6.49
N THR A 8 8.94 9.52 5.55
CA THR A 8 9.63 8.22 5.69
C THR A 8 10.52 8.18 6.94
N ALA A 9 11.15 9.30 7.32
CA ALA A 9 11.98 9.37 8.51
C ALA A 9 11.17 9.18 9.81
N GLU A 10 10.00 9.81 9.90
CA GLU A 10 9.12 9.67 11.06
C GLU A 10 8.57 8.24 11.18
N VAL A 11 8.19 7.61 10.06
CA VAL A 11 7.74 6.20 10.08
C VAL A 11 8.89 5.27 10.47
N LYS A 12 10.10 5.54 10.00
CA LYS A 12 11.29 4.79 10.41
C LYS A 12 11.51 4.86 11.92
N GLU A 13 11.32 6.04 12.52
CA GLU A 13 11.39 6.23 13.97
C GLU A 13 10.30 5.45 14.70
N LEU A 14 9.05 5.49 14.24
CA LEU A 14 7.94 4.69 14.79
C LEU A 14 8.25 3.21 14.78
N LEU A 15 8.78 2.69 13.67
CA LEU A 15 9.15 1.29 13.50
C LEU A 15 10.49 0.90 14.15
N SER A 16 11.20 1.83 14.79
CA SER A 16 12.41 1.51 15.56
C SER A 16 12.11 0.72 16.86
N ASN A 17 10.84 0.60 17.25
CA ASN A 17 10.39 -0.23 18.35
C ASN A 17 10.13 -1.67 17.88
N MET A 18 10.78 -2.65 18.53
CA MET A 18 10.67 -4.07 18.18
C MET A 18 9.26 -4.64 18.32
N GLU A 19 8.45 -4.14 19.24
CA GLU A 19 7.05 -4.55 19.40
C GLU A 19 6.16 -4.04 18.26
N ILE A 20 6.52 -2.92 17.66
CA ILE A 20 5.81 -2.36 16.51
C ILE A 20 6.26 -3.06 15.23
N ILE A 21 7.57 -3.19 15.01
CA ILE A 21 8.12 -3.72 13.76
C ILE A 21 7.63 -5.15 13.46
N LYS A 22 7.49 -5.99 14.48
CA LYS A 22 6.99 -7.37 14.35
C LYS A 22 5.56 -7.45 13.81
N ARG A 23 4.80 -6.37 13.91
CA ARG A 23 3.42 -6.29 13.44
C ARG A 23 3.31 -5.93 11.95
N PHE A 24 4.41 -5.49 11.33
CA PHE A 24 4.48 -5.06 9.93
C PHE A 24 5.58 -5.82 9.16
N PRO A 25 5.41 -7.14 8.96
CA PRO A 25 6.43 -7.97 8.35
C PRO A 25 6.74 -7.63 6.90
N MET A 26 5.75 -7.22 6.12
CA MET A 26 5.94 -6.93 4.70
C MET A 26 6.79 -5.68 4.48
N ILE A 27 6.52 -4.63 5.27
CA ILE A 27 7.27 -3.37 5.20
C ILE A 27 8.70 -3.57 5.68
N CYS A 28 8.90 -4.37 6.73
CA CYS A 28 10.17 -4.46 7.42
C CYS A 28 11.10 -5.56 6.88
N TYR A 29 10.57 -6.72 6.52
CA TYR A 29 11.40 -7.90 6.19
C TYR A 29 10.79 -8.88 5.18
N GLU A 30 9.78 -8.46 4.43
CA GLU A 30 9.25 -9.21 3.29
C GLU A 30 8.88 -10.67 3.62
N LYS A 31 8.21 -10.91 4.73
CA LYS A 31 7.81 -12.24 5.24
C LYS A 31 8.95 -13.15 5.75
N ASP A 32 10.19 -12.75 5.66
CA ASP A 32 11.31 -13.53 6.19
C ASP A 32 11.57 -13.18 7.66
N ALA A 33 10.83 -13.84 8.57
CA ALA A 33 10.95 -13.62 10.01
C ALA A 33 12.34 -13.95 10.57
N SER A 34 13.14 -14.79 9.87
CA SER A 34 14.51 -15.12 10.30
C SER A 34 15.42 -13.89 10.28
N ARG A 35 15.10 -12.89 9.48
CA ARG A 35 15.81 -11.60 9.46
C ARG A 35 15.71 -10.81 10.76
N LEU A 36 14.78 -11.16 11.64
CA LEU A 36 14.66 -10.57 12.98
C LEU A 36 15.66 -11.14 13.98
N ASP A 37 16.17 -12.36 13.72
CA ASP A 37 17.04 -13.05 14.66
C ASP A 37 18.35 -12.30 14.88
N GLY A 38 18.59 -11.95 16.14
CA GLY A 38 19.80 -11.25 16.56
C GLY A 38 19.94 -9.79 16.09
N LYS A 39 18.94 -9.23 15.40
CA LYS A 39 18.97 -7.85 14.92
C LYS A 39 18.16 -6.92 15.82
N THR A 40 18.60 -5.66 15.87
CA THR A 40 17.79 -4.58 16.45
C THR A 40 16.76 -4.07 15.43
N ALA A 41 15.68 -3.46 15.90
CA ALA A 41 14.69 -2.84 15.01
C ALA A 41 15.34 -1.81 14.06
N SER A 42 16.27 -1.00 14.57
CA SER A 42 16.99 -0.04 13.73
C SER A 42 17.76 -0.72 12.59
N ALA A 43 18.49 -1.82 12.87
CA ALA A 43 19.23 -2.53 11.83
C ALA A 43 18.29 -3.14 10.77
N ILE A 44 17.12 -3.65 11.17
CA ILE A 44 16.11 -4.16 10.24
C ILE A 44 15.60 -3.02 9.35
N MET A 45 15.28 -1.86 9.95
CA MET A 45 14.77 -0.71 9.21
C MET A 45 15.82 -0.11 8.27
N ASP A 46 17.11 -0.18 8.62
CA ASP A 46 18.19 0.29 7.75
C ASP A 46 18.36 -0.61 6.50
N GLU A 47 18.03 -1.89 6.61
CA GLU A 47 18.05 -2.83 5.49
C GLU A 47 16.76 -2.84 4.65
N ALA A 48 15.64 -2.33 5.20
CA ALA A 48 14.35 -2.36 4.54
C ALA A 48 14.31 -1.39 3.34
N LYS A 49 14.21 -1.94 2.13
CA LYS A 49 14.14 -1.16 0.87
C LYS A 49 12.98 -0.17 0.84
N THR A 50 11.90 -0.48 1.55
CA THR A 50 10.71 0.38 1.65
C THR A 50 11.04 1.74 2.30
N MET A 51 12.08 1.79 3.12
CA MET A 51 12.56 3.02 3.76
C MET A 51 13.37 3.94 2.82
N GLU A 52 13.64 3.51 1.60
CA GLU A 52 14.20 4.36 0.53
C GLU A 52 13.11 5.07 -0.28
N TYR A 53 11.84 4.73 -0.06
CA TYR A 53 10.74 5.29 -0.84
C TYR A 53 10.54 6.77 -0.55
N THR A 54 10.51 7.54 -1.64
CA THR A 54 9.98 8.90 -1.61
C THR A 54 8.46 8.83 -1.65
N GLY A 55 7.78 9.55 -0.79
CA GLY A 55 6.33 9.55 -0.70
C GLY A 55 5.87 9.99 0.68
N GLU A 56 4.56 10.07 0.83
CA GLU A 56 3.93 10.33 2.12
C GLU A 56 3.43 9.02 2.71
N TRP A 57 3.60 8.87 4.00
CA TRP A 57 3.10 7.74 4.75
C TRP A 57 1.83 8.10 5.50
N MET A 58 0.80 7.29 5.32
CA MET A 58 -0.41 7.32 6.13
C MET A 58 -0.23 6.34 7.28
N VAL A 59 -0.24 6.86 8.49
CA VAL A 59 -0.24 6.06 9.72
C VAL A 59 -1.67 5.99 10.25
N PHE A 60 -2.21 4.78 10.31
CA PHE A 60 -3.57 4.53 10.77
C PHE A 60 -3.56 4.06 12.20
N THR A 61 -4.27 4.75 13.07
CA THR A 61 -4.38 4.40 14.48
C THR A 61 -5.83 4.12 14.89
N SER A 62 -5.99 3.23 15.85
CA SER A 62 -7.26 2.98 16.51
C SER A 62 -7.02 2.85 18.02
N MET A 63 -7.69 3.67 18.81
CA MET A 63 -7.49 3.74 20.27
C MET A 63 -6.02 3.94 20.68
N GLY A 64 -5.28 4.77 19.93
CA GLY A 64 -3.85 5.03 20.16
C GLY A 64 -2.88 3.92 19.75
N VAL A 65 -3.38 2.86 19.09
CA VAL A 65 -2.55 1.76 18.59
C VAL A 65 -2.44 1.85 17.08
N ILE A 66 -1.22 1.76 16.53
CA ILE A 66 -1.00 1.71 15.08
C ILE A 66 -1.56 0.40 14.54
N ILE A 67 -2.53 0.49 13.62
CA ILE A 67 -3.20 -0.67 13.02
C ILE A 67 -2.88 -0.87 11.54
N GLY A 68 -2.27 0.12 10.90
CA GLY A 68 -1.94 0.02 9.50
C GLY A 68 -1.01 1.15 9.03
N LEU A 69 -0.32 0.86 7.93
CA LEU A 69 0.58 1.78 7.25
C LEU A 69 0.33 1.73 5.74
N ALA A 70 0.37 2.89 5.09
CA ALA A 70 0.37 2.97 3.64
C ALA A 70 1.35 4.04 3.16
N CYS A 71 2.17 3.72 2.17
CA CYS A 71 3.04 4.70 1.50
C CYS A 71 2.46 5.06 0.14
N VAL A 72 2.25 6.34 -0.09
CA VAL A 72 1.66 6.87 -1.32
C VAL A 72 2.57 7.93 -1.95
N GLN A 73 2.59 7.97 -3.27
CA GLN A 73 3.30 8.99 -4.03
C GLN A 73 2.43 9.49 -5.18
N VAL A 74 2.21 10.81 -5.23
CA VAL A 74 1.58 11.43 -6.40
C VAL A 74 2.61 11.58 -7.50
N GLU A 75 2.34 10.98 -8.65
CA GLU A 75 3.19 11.07 -9.84
C GLU A 75 2.57 12.05 -10.83
N GLU A 76 3.27 13.15 -11.11
CA GLU A 76 2.88 14.13 -12.11
C GLU A 76 3.41 13.73 -13.49
N LYS A 77 2.68 12.86 -14.18
CA LYS A 77 2.90 12.48 -15.57
C LYS A 77 1.80 13.10 -16.45
N LYS A 78 1.64 12.63 -17.69
CA LYS A 78 0.54 13.05 -18.59
C LYS A 78 -0.85 12.89 -17.96
N THR A 79 -1.01 11.91 -17.08
CA THR A 79 -2.15 11.73 -16.22
C THR A 79 -1.65 11.65 -14.78
N ARG A 80 -2.26 12.43 -13.88
CA ARG A 80 -1.90 12.43 -12.48
C ARG A 80 -2.27 11.09 -11.86
N ASN A 81 -1.30 10.39 -11.33
CA ASN A 81 -1.41 9.05 -10.78
C ASN A 81 -1.00 9.04 -9.31
N LEU A 82 -1.72 8.29 -8.48
CA LEU A 82 -1.26 7.92 -7.15
C LEU A 82 -0.59 6.54 -7.23
N TYR A 83 0.68 6.46 -6.91
CA TYR A 83 1.34 5.17 -6.73
C TYR A 83 1.25 4.77 -5.25
N LEU A 84 0.51 3.68 -4.98
CA LEU A 84 0.43 3.04 -3.67
C LEU A 84 1.59 2.06 -3.57
N LYS A 85 2.66 2.47 -2.88
CA LYS A 85 3.91 1.72 -2.78
C LYS A 85 3.83 0.62 -1.75
N GLU A 86 3.28 0.97 -0.57
CA GLU A 86 3.08 0.06 0.53
C GLU A 86 1.66 0.17 1.07
N PHE A 87 1.13 -0.97 1.52
CA PHE A 87 -0.16 -1.04 2.17
C PHE A 87 -0.20 -2.26 3.07
N GLU A 88 -0.09 -2.06 4.36
CA GLU A 88 -0.06 -3.17 5.31
C GLU A 88 -0.95 -2.89 6.51
N VAL A 89 -1.77 -3.88 6.88
CA VAL A 89 -2.50 -3.93 8.15
C VAL A 89 -1.67 -4.72 9.13
N ALA A 90 -1.48 -4.20 10.35
CA ALA A 90 -0.78 -4.87 11.42
C ALA A 90 -1.31 -6.31 11.60
N THR A 91 -0.42 -7.27 11.81
CA THR A 91 -0.77 -8.71 11.82
C THR A 91 -1.89 -9.05 12.80
N ASP A 92 -1.89 -8.43 13.97
CA ASP A 92 -2.89 -8.59 15.02
C ASP A 92 -4.19 -7.79 14.78
N ALA A 93 -4.22 -6.92 13.77
CA ALA A 93 -5.39 -6.15 13.37
C ALA A 93 -6.04 -6.69 12.06
N GLN A 94 -5.47 -7.72 11.45
CA GLN A 94 -6.03 -8.35 10.24
C GLN A 94 -7.35 -9.04 10.53
N GLY A 95 -8.19 -9.19 9.48
CA GLY A 95 -9.49 -9.85 9.59
C GLY A 95 -10.61 -9.00 10.18
N HIS A 96 -10.34 -7.78 10.65
CA HIS A 96 -11.32 -6.86 11.27
C HIS A 96 -11.86 -5.80 10.31
N GLY A 97 -11.58 -5.90 9.02
CA GLY A 97 -12.07 -4.96 8.01
C GLY A 97 -11.30 -3.63 7.91
N PHE A 98 -10.25 -3.45 8.68
CA PHE A 98 -9.46 -2.20 8.67
C PHE A 98 -8.87 -1.88 7.29
N SER A 99 -8.49 -2.89 6.50
CA SER A 99 -7.96 -2.68 5.16
C SER A 99 -8.92 -1.92 4.24
N ASN A 100 -10.23 -2.18 4.33
CA ASN A 100 -11.23 -1.45 3.54
C ASN A 100 -11.31 0.02 3.96
N ILE A 101 -11.30 0.27 5.27
CA ILE A 101 -11.34 1.64 5.80
C ILE A 101 -10.05 2.41 5.40
N MET A 102 -8.89 1.78 5.51
CA MET A 102 -7.61 2.36 5.08
C MET A 102 -7.63 2.68 3.58
N LEU A 103 -8.16 1.76 2.76
CA LEU A 103 -8.26 1.96 1.32
C LEU A 103 -9.18 3.12 0.95
N ASP A 104 -10.28 3.31 1.67
CA ASP A 104 -11.16 4.47 1.49
C ASP A 104 -10.41 5.80 1.74
N TYR A 105 -9.52 5.84 2.73
CA TYR A 105 -8.66 7.01 2.94
C TYR A 105 -7.68 7.23 1.79
N VAL A 106 -7.07 6.18 1.25
CA VAL A 106 -6.20 6.26 0.07
C VAL A 106 -6.98 6.78 -1.14
N PHE A 107 -8.21 6.32 -1.37
CA PHE A 107 -9.07 6.82 -2.44
C PHE A 107 -9.45 8.30 -2.23
N LYS A 108 -9.77 8.69 -1.01
CA LYS A 108 -10.05 10.08 -0.67
C LYS A 108 -8.84 10.97 -0.91
N TYR A 109 -7.67 10.52 -0.48
CA TYR A 109 -6.41 11.22 -0.71
C TYR A 109 -6.15 11.40 -2.22
N ALA A 110 -6.25 10.33 -3.00
CA ALA A 110 -6.06 10.39 -4.45
C ALA A 110 -7.02 11.38 -5.14
N ARG A 111 -8.31 11.37 -4.75
CA ARG A 111 -9.30 12.34 -5.26
C ARG A 111 -8.95 13.78 -4.91
N ASN A 112 -8.56 14.03 -3.66
CA ASN A 112 -8.20 15.38 -3.20
C ASN A 112 -6.98 15.94 -3.93
N HIS A 113 -6.06 15.05 -4.38
CA HIS A 113 -4.90 15.43 -5.18
C HIS A 113 -5.17 15.41 -6.70
N GLY A 114 -6.44 15.24 -7.12
CA GLY A 114 -6.83 15.25 -8.53
C GLY A 114 -6.25 14.07 -9.34
N CYS A 115 -5.92 12.97 -8.67
CA CYS A 115 -5.43 11.77 -9.33
C CYS A 115 -6.56 11.11 -10.13
N GLN A 116 -6.23 10.62 -11.32
CA GLN A 116 -7.15 9.89 -12.18
C GLN A 116 -7.02 8.38 -12.02
N TYR A 117 -5.89 7.92 -11.49
CA TYR A 117 -5.55 6.52 -11.31
C TYR A 117 -4.87 6.31 -9.96
N ILE A 118 -5.01 5.10 -9.42
CA ILE A 118 -4.16 4.56 -8.38
C ILE A 118 -3.47 3.34 -8.97
N THR A 119 -2.15 3.26 -8.88
CA THR A 119 -1.37 2.11 -9.33
C THR A 119 -0.68 1.47 -8.14
N LEU A 120 -0.50 0.17 -8.18
CA LEU A 120 0.24 -0.59 -7.18
C LEU A 120 0.88 -1.83 -7.80
N MET A 121 1.72 -2.52 -7.04
CA MET A 121 2.29 -3.80 -7.41
C MET A 121 1.83 -4.86 -6.43
N ALA A 122 1.28 -5.97 -6.94
CA ALA A 122 1.03 -7.16 -6.14
C ALA A 122 2.22 -8.11 -6.24
N PHE A 123 2.76 -8.54 -5.11
CA PHE A 123 3.96 -9.37 -5.06
C PHE A 123 3.67 -10.88 -5.07
N ASP A 124 2.44 -11.27 -4.73
CA ASP A 124 2.01 -12.67 -4.74
C ASP A 124 0.53 -12.81 -5.15
N ASP A 125 0.12 -14.05 -5.37
CA ASP A 125 -1.24 -14.37 -5.82
C ASP A 125 -2.32 -13.98 -4.80
N ASN A 126 -2.02 -14.04 -3.51
CA ASN A 126 -2.97 -13.65 -2.46
C ASN A 126 -3.21 -12.14 -2.47
N ALA A 127 -2.13 -11.36 -2.54
CA ALA A 127 -2.21 -9.91 -2.70
C ALA A 127 -2.94 -9.54 -3.99
N PHE A 128 -2.66 -10.27 -5.07
CA PHE A 128 -3.32 -10.06 -6.34
C PHE A 128 -4.85 -10.29 -6.27
N GLU A 129 -5.30 -11.41 -5.73
CA GLU A 129 -6.74 -11.68 -5.60
C GLU A 129 -7.41 -10.69 -4.63
N TYR A 130 -6.73 -10.29 -3.54
CA TYR A 130 -7.21 -9.22 -2.67
C TYR A 130 -7.48 -7.93 -3.46
N TRP A 131 -6.49 -7.46 -4.25
CA TRP A 131 -6.64 -6.22 -4.99
C TRP A 131 -7.70 -6.32 -6.10
N LYS A 132 -7.86 -7.47 -6.73
CA LYS A 132 -8.98 -7.72 -7.66
C LYS A 132 -10.33 -7.55 -6.97
N HIS A 133 -10.50 -8.11 -5.77
CA HIS A 133 -11.73 -7.95 -4.99
C HIS A 133 -11.98 -6.48 -4.59
N GLN A 134 -10.91 -5.69 -4.44
CA GLN A 134 -11.02 -4.25 -4.24
C GLN A 134 -11.29 -3.46 -5.53
N GLY A 135 -11.53 -4.14 -6.65
CA GLY A 135 -11.85 -3.54 -7.94
C GLY A 135 -10.64 -3.11 -8.77
N PHE A 136 -9.43 -3.48 -8.39
CA PHE A 136 -8.24 -3.26 -9.22
C PHE A 136 -8.17 -4.29 -10.35
N SER A 137 -7.78 -3.88 -11.54
CA SER A 137 -7.60 -4.74 -12.71
C SER A 137 -6.16 -4.75 -13.21
N VAL A 138 -5.90 -5.61 -14.16
CA VAL A 138 -4.60 -5.96 -14.68
C VAL A 138 -4.25 -5.16 -15.91
N SER A 139 -3.07 -4.58 -16.00
CA SER A 139 -2.53 -4.00 -17.22
C SER A 139 -1.72 -5.03 -18.04
N THR A 140 -1.66 -4.80 -19.34
CA THR A 140 -1.25 -5.79 -20.37
C THR A 140 0.26 -5.88 -20.66
N LYS A 141 1.17 -5.42 -19.82
CA LYS A 141 2.61 -5.45 -20.13
C LYS A 141 3.40 -6.36 -19.19
N SER A 142 4.13 -7.28 -19.81
CA SER A 142 4.95 -8.31 -19.19
C SER A 142 6.14 -7.80 -18.39
N THR A 143 6.02 -7.81 -17.08
CA THR A 143 7.14 -7.88 -16.13
C THR A 143 6.80 -8.97 -15.11
N PRO A 144 7.75 -9.62 -14.44
CA PRO A 144 7.45 -10.64 -13.44
C PRO A 144 6.67 -10.11 -12.22
N GLN A 145 6.47 -8.82 -12.14
CA GLN A 145 5.72 -8.15 -11.08
C GLN A 145 4.39 -7.65 -11.62
N ILE A 146 3.32 -8.01 -10.94
CA ILE A 146 1.97 -7.65 -11.29
C ILE A 146 1.69 -6.21 -10.88
N ARG A 147 1.71 -5.27 -11.83
CA ARG A 147 1.28 -3.91 -11.59
C ARG A 147 -0.23 -3.80 -11.72
N LEU A 148 -0.88 -3.29 -10.70
CA LEU A 148 -2.31 -3.05 -10.65
C LEU A 148 -2.60 -1.55 -10.67
N PHE A 149 -3.64 -1.12 -11.34
CA PHE A 149 -4.08 0.25 -11.25
C PHE A 149 -5.61 0.39 -11.22
N PHE A 150 -6.08 1.50 -10.69
CA PHE A 150 -7.44 1.83 -10.39
C PHE A 150 -7.75 3.20 -10.98
N LYS A 151 -8.72 3.32 -11.91
CA LYS A 151 -9.06 4.60 -12.54
C LYS A 151 -10.16 5.32 -11.79
N ILE A 152 -9.84 6.48 -11.27
CA ILE A 152 -10.82 7.35 -10.63
C ILE A 152 -11.50 8.20 -11.71
N LYS A 153 -12.77 7.94 -12.01
CA LYS A 153 -13.54 8.74 -12.93
C LYS A 153 -14.90 9.08 -12.30
N LYS A 154 -15.08 10.32 -11.84
CA LYS A 154 -16.30 10.83 -11.18
C LYS A 154 -16.97 9.87 -10.18
N TYR A 155 -17.55 8.78 -10.61
CA TYR A 155 -18.23 7.77 -9.81
C TYR A 155 -18.01 6.36 -10.33
N LYS A 156 -17.03 6.16 -11.23
CA LYS A 156 -16.68 4.86 -11.80
C LYS A 156 -15.22 4.61 -11.64
N VAL A 157 -14.92 3.42 -11.21
CA VAL A 157 -13.57 2.94 -11.03
C VAL A 157 -13.29 1.89 -12.09
N ILE A 158 -12.25 2.09 -12.86
CA ILE A 158 -11.74 1.10 -13.79
C ILE A 158 -10.38 0.67 -13.31
N ALA A 159 -10.24 -0.56 -13.06
CA ALA A 159 -9.04 -1.16 -12.52
C ALA A 159 -8.26 -1.95 -13.58
N CYS A 160 -6.94 -1.91 -13.65
CA CYS A 160 -6.09 -2.60 -14.61
C CYS A 160 -4.79 -3.15 -13.99
N ARG A 161 -4.21 -4.20 -14.55
CA ARG A 161 -2.95 -4.84 -14.12
C ARG A 161 -1.88 -4.77 -15.21
N ASP A 162 -0.66 -4.34 -14.89
CA ASP A 162 0.49 -4.40 -15.81
C ASP A 162 1.12 -5.79 -15.80
N GLY A 163 1.30 -6.38 -16.95
CA GLY A 163 2.26 -7.42 -17.13
C GLY A 163 1.83 -8.75 -17.71
N PHE A 164 0.56 -9.09 -17.77
CA PHE A 164 0.16 -10.36 -18.35
C PHE A 164 -1.16 -10.27 -19.14
N GLY A 165 -1.07 -9.97 -20.43
CA GLY A 165 -2.21 -10.17 -21.33
C GLY A 165 -3.34 -9.15 -21.16
N ILE A 166 -4.50 -9.48 -21.51
CA ILE A 166 -5.68 -8.66 -21.78
C ILE A 166 -6.12 -7.77 -20.60
N ILE A 167 -6.44 -6.52 -20.90
CA ILE A 167 -7.13 -5.62 -19.97
C ILE A 167 -8.58 -6.05 -19.87
N ASP A 168 -8.94 -6.62 -18.76
CA ASP A 168 -10.34 -6.67 -18.37
C ASP A 168 -10.63 -5.45 -17.49
N SER A 169 -11.32 -4.48 -18.07
CA SER A 169 -11.80 -3.32 -17.30
C SER A 169 -13.03 -3.74 -16.51
N ILE A 170 -12.92 -3.72 -15.18
CA ILE A 170 -14.09 -3.81 -14.32
C ILE A 170 -14.53 -2.40 -13.99
N GLU A 171 -15.71 -1.99 -14.43
CA GLU A 171 -16.33 -0.74 -14.03
C GLU A 171 -17.07 -0.95 -12.71
N ILE A 172 -16.59 -0.35 -11.63
CA ILE A 172 -17.32 -0.30 -10.37
C ILE A 172 -17.95 1.07 -10.24
N SER A 173 -19.27 1.10 -10.18
CA SER A 173 -20.04 2.30 -9.81
C SER A 173 -20.18 2.33 -8.28
N TRP A 174 -19.85 3.45 -7.66
CA TRP A 174 -20.10 3.74 -6.25
C TRP A 174 -21.55 4.17 -6.04
#